data_672afafcf3169f2e0b7678908a175e14
#
_entry.id   672afafcf3169f2e0b7678908a175e14
#
_cell.length_a   1.000
_cell.length_b   1.000
_cell.length_c   1.000
_cell.angle_alpha   90.00
_cell.angle_beta   90.00
_cell.angle_gamma   90.00
#
_symmetry.space_group_name_H-M   'P 1'
#
loop_
_entity.id
_entity.type
_entity.pdbx_description
1 polymer ?
#
loop_
_entity_poly.entity_id
_entity_poly.type
_entity_poly.pdbx_seq_one_letter_code
_entity_poly.pdbx_strand_id
1 'polypeptide(L)'
;MINLDKFERYPLTFGPTPIEHLPRLTKAIGGKVEIFAKRDDCNSGLAMGGNKLRKLEYIVPDAIASGADTLVSIGGVQSNHTRMVAATAAKIGMKCVVIQESWVPHDDAVYDRVGNIMMTRLMGADSRLVDEGFDIGIRKSWEDAMQSVRDSGGTPYAIPAGASVHKYGGLGYVGFAEEVRAQEQEMGIKFDYIIVCVVTGSTQGGMIVGFAADNRADRVIGIDGSGTVDQLRTQVRGIVDQTAKLVDLGREVRDDEIVINPDYSYPAYGVPSHETNEAIRLAARTEAMITDPVYEGKSMQGMIDLVKKGFFPEGSNILYAHLGGAPALNGYSYTYRNG
;
A
#
# COMPACT_ATOMS: atom_id res chain seq x y z
N MET A 1 -22.64 -7.01 8.65
CA MET A 1 -21.94 -6.48 7.47
C MET A 1 -21.66 -5.00 7.70
N ILE A 2 -20.48 -4.57 7.37
CA ILE A 2 -20.09 -3.16 7.50
C ILE A 2 -20.78 -2.37 6.38
N ASN A 3 -21.42 -1.24 6.73
CA ASN A 3 -22.04 -0.39 5.73
C ASN A 3 -21.09 0.75 5.33
N LEU A 4 -20.50 0.64 4.13
CA LEU A 4 -19.65 1.67 3.54
C LEU A 4 -20.44 2.72 2.72
N ASP A 5 -21.69 2.48 2.37
CA ASP A 5 -22.52 3.38 1.56
C ASP A 5 -22.81 4.72 2.25
N LYS A 6 -22.61 4.78 3.58
CA LYS A 6 -22.71 6.03 4.35
C LYS A 6 -21.55 7.01 4.09
N PHE A 7 -20.49 6.57 3.44
CA PHE A 7 -19.32 7.39 3.09
C PHE A 7 -19.35 7.76 1.62
N GLU A 8 -19.23 9.03 1.33
CA GLU A 8 -19.10 9.49 -0.04
C GLU A 8 -17.79 8.94 -0.66
N ARG A 9 -17.87 8.51 -1.91
CA ARG A 9 -16.75 7.90 -2.64
C ARG A 9 -16.61 8.55 -4.01
N TYR A 10 -15.41 9.06 -4.32
CA TYR A 10 -15.08 9.57 -5.66
C TYR A 10 -14.55 8.42 -6.52
N PRO A 11 -15.13 8.14 -7.71
CA PRO A 11 -14.74 6.96 -8.51
C PRO A 11 -13.37 7.17 -9.17
N LEU A 12 -12.34 6.47 -8.66
CA LEU A 12 -10.97 6.46 -9.20
C LEU A 12 -10.54 5.08 -9.69
N THR A 13 -11.21 4.02 -9.24
CA THR A 13 -10.92 2.64 -9.60
C THR A 13 -11.95 2.06 -10.57
N PHE A 14 -11.60 0.96 -11.25
CA PHE A 14 -12.51 0.29 -12.18
C PHE A 14 -13.60 -0.55 -11.49
N GLY A 15 -13.52 -0.72 -10.17
CA GLY A 15 -14.39 -1.60 -9.39
C GLY A 15 -13.59 -2.73 -8.75
N PRO A 16 -14.24 -3.89 -8.47
CA PRO A 16 -13.57 -5.02 -7.87
C PRO A 16 -12.37 -5.50 -8.69
N THR A 17 -11.23 -5.67 -8.02
CA THR A 17 -10.03 -6.19 -8.69
C THR A 17 -10.09 -7.72 -8.81
N PRO A 18 -9.51 -8.33 -9.87
CA PRO A 18 -9.53 -9.77 -10.03
C PRO A 18 -8.70 -10.48 -8.94
N ILE A 19 -9.08 -11.72 -8.66
CA ILE A 19 -8.26 -12.69 -7.92
C ILE A 19 -7.75 -13.70 -8.92
N GLU A 20 -6.43 -13.87 -8.98
CA GLU A 20 -5.73 -14.75 -9.90
C GLU A 20 -5.05 -15.89 -9.14
N HIS A 21 -5.27 -17.14 -9.57
CA HIS A 21 -4.55 -18.29 -9.03
C HIS A 21 -3.13 -18.33 -9.58
N LEU A 22 -2.13 -18.61 -8.74
CA LEU A 22 -0.71 -18.61 -9.08
C LEU A 22 -0.09 -20.02 -9.02
N PRO A 23 -0.50 -20.95 -9.92
CA PRO A 23 -0.16 -22.37 -9.80
C PRO A 23 1.32 -22.67 -10.04
N ARG A 24 2.02 -21.86 -10.86
CA ARG A 24 3.44 -22.07 -11.13
C ARG A 24 4.29 -21.60 -9.96
N LEU A 25 3.91 -20.49 -9.31
CA LEU A 25 4.53 -20.03 -8.08
C LEU A 25 4.28 -21.02 -6.95
N THR A 26 3.02 -21.45 -6.75
CA THR A 26 2.63 -22.51 -5.82
C THR A 26 3.53 -23.73 -5.94
N LYS A 27 3.68 -24.27 -7.16
CA LYS A 27 4.54 -25.43 -7.44
C LYS A 27 6.01 -25.14 -7.13
N ALA A 28 6.52 -23.96 -7.50
CA ALA A 28 7.94 -23.60 -7.35
C ALA A 28 8.34 -23.49 -5.87
N ILE A 29 7.42 -23.20 -4.97
CA ILE A 29 7.70 -23.08 -3.53
C ILE A 29 7.29 -24.30 -2.70
N GLY A 30 6.91 -25.42 -3.35
CA GLY A 30 6.72 -26.72 -2.72
C GLY A 30 5.32 -27.29 -2.81
N GLY A 31 4.31 -26.56 -3.31
CA GLY A 31 2.96 -27.10 -3.60
C GLY A 31 2.12 -27.55 -2.40
N LYS A 32 2.46 -27.12 -1.19
CA LYS A 32 1.76 -27.50 0.05
C LYS A 32 0.56 -26.63 0.39
N VAL A 33 0.47 -25.47 -0.23
CA VAL A 33 -0.59 -24.47 -0.07
C VAL A 33 -1.01 -24.01 -1.47
N GLU A 34 -2.16 -23.37 -1.61
CA GLU A 34 -2.57 -22.73 -2.85
C GLU A 34 -2.41 -21.22 -2.73
N ILE A 35 -1.77 -20.59 -3.73
CA ILE A 35 -1.50 -19.15 -3.72
C ILE A 35 -2.34 -18.44 -4.76
N PHE A 36 -2.99 -17.38 -4.33
CA PHE A 36 -3.78 -16.48 -5.15
C PHE A 36 -3.28 -15.05 -4.97
N ALA A 37 -3.42 -14.20 -5.99
CA ALA A 37 -3.12 -12.78 -5.92
C ALA A 37 -4.38 -11.95 -6.14
N LYS A 38 -4.68 -11.03 -5.22
CA LYS A 38 -5.65 -9.95 -5.44
C LYS A 38 -4.95 -8.79 -6.13
N ARG A 39 -5.34 -8.49 -7.37
CA ARG A 39 -4.60 -7.67 -8.33
C ARG A 39 -4.93 -6.17 -8.20
N ASP A 40 -4.60 -5.58 -7.05
CA ASP A 40 -4.77 -4.13 -6.84
C ASP A 40 -3.77 -3.28 -7.66
N ASP A 41 -2.73 -3.90 -8.21
CA ASP A 41 -1.86 -3.32 -9.22
C ASP A 41 -2.59 -2.98 -10.53
N CYS A 42 -3.73 -3.64 -10.79
CA CYS A 42 -4.56 -3.44 -11.99
C CYS A 42 -5.89 -2.71 -11.66
N ASN A 43 -6.01 -2.00 -10.55
CA ASN A 43 -7.29 -1.44 -10.09
C ASN A 43 -7.75 -0.20 -10.85
N SER A 44 -6.89 0.42 -11.66
CA SER A 44 -7.20 1.65 -12.40
C SER A 44 -6.21 1.89 -13.53
N GLY A 45 -6.67 2.57 -14.57
CA GLY A 45 -5.79 3.17 -15.60
C GLY A 45 -5.11 4.47 -15.17
N LEU A 46 -5.52 5.04 -14.01
CA LEU A 46 -4.98 6.30 -13.52
C LEU A 46 -3.52 6.10 -13.05
N ALA A 47 -2.58 6.62 -13.85
CA ALA A 47 -1.13 6.56 -13.59
C ALA A 47 -0.66 5.19 -13.06
N MET A 48 -1.08 4.10 -13.72
CA MET A 48 -0.74 2.71 -13.41
C MET A 48 -1.31 2.17 -12.08
N GLY A 49 -2.34 2.78 -11.52
CA GLY A 49 -3.09 2.22 -10.38
C GLY A 49 -2.31 2.00 -9.09
N GLY A 50 -2.85 1.13 -8.26
CA GLY A 50 -2.27 0.70 -6.99
C GLY A 50 -3.11 1.05 -5.76
N ASN A 51 -2.74 0.50 -4.63
CA ASN A 51 -3.49 0.52 -3.36
C ASN A 51 -3.91 1.91 -2.86
N LYS A 52 -3.18 2.96 -3.23
CA LYS A 52 -3.47 4.31 -2.73
C LYS A 52 -4.78 4.86 -3.29
N LEU A 53 -5.20 4.44 -4.49
CA LEU A 53 -6.46 4.89 -5.08
C LEU A 53 -7.66 4.48 -4.25
N ARG A 54 -7.71 3.25 -3.71
CA ARG A 54 -8.80 2.84 -2.82
C ARG A 54 -8.99 3.77 -1.62
N LYS A 55 -7.89 4.34 -1.12
CA LYS A 55 -7.91 5.30 -0.01
C LYS A 55 -8.34 6.69 -0.49
N LEU A 56 -7.77 7.14 -1.59
CA LEU A 56 -8.05 8.45 -2.17
C LEU A 56 -9.52 8.59 -2.61
N GLU A 57 -10.18 7.50 -3.00
CA GLU A 57 -11.61 7.52 -3.31
C GLU A 57 -12.48 8.04 -2.15
N TYR A 58 -12.08 7.79 -0.89
CA TYR A 58 -12.79 8.28 0.31
C TYR A 58 -12.21 9.60 0.85
N ILE A 59 -11.00 9.96 0.45
CA ILE A 59 -10.33 11.20 0.88
C ILE A 59 -10.73 12.38 -0.01
N VAL A 60 -10.90 12.16 -1.31
CA VAL A 60 -11.23 13.20 -2.30
C VAL A 60 -12.54 13.93 -1.98
N PRO A 61 -13.65 13.27 -1.63
CA PRO A 61 -14.88 13.98 -1.28
C PRO A 61 -14.68 14.98 -0.11
N ASP A 62 -13.92 14.60 0.91
CA ASP A 62 -13.61 15.46 2.05
C ASP A 62 -12.73 16.66 1.64
N ALA A 63 -11.76 16.43 0.75
CA ALA A 63 -10.94 17.51 0.19
C ALA A 63 -11.79 18.54 -0.59
N ILE A 64 -12.69 18.04 -1.44
CA ILE A 64 -13.63 18.89 -2.22
C ILE A 64 -14.55 19.66 -1.26
N ALA A 65 -15.17 18.97 -0.30
CA ALA A 65 -16.10 19.58 0.66
C ALA A 65 -15.43 20.64 1.56
N SER A 66 -14.12 20.50 1.83
CA SER A 66 -13.35 21.49 2.59
C SER A 66 -13.04 22.78 1.83
N GLY A 67 -13.35 22.84 0.53
CA GLY A 67 -13.00 23.97 -0.35
C GLY A 67 -11.51 24.06 -0.69
N ALA A 68 -10.77 22.96 -0.54
CA ALA A 68 -9.35 22.92 -0.90
C ALA A 68 -9.13 23.07 -2.41
N ASP A 69 -8.05 23.73 -2.79
CA ASP A 69 -7.59 23.85 -4.18
C ASP A 69 -6.30 23.09 -4.47
N THR A 70 -5.62 22.65 -3.43
CA THR A 70 -4.29 22.03 -3.53
C THR A 70 -4.19 20.80 -2.62
N LEU A 71 -3.93 19.63 -3.18
CA LEU A 71 -3.57 18.44 -2.41
C LEU A 71 -2.08 18.51 -2.03
N VAL A 72 -1.77 18.33 -0.74
CA VAL A 72 -0.40 18.34 -0.24
C VAL A 72 -0.05 17.03 0.45
N SER A 73 1.01 16.35 -0.01
CA SER A 73 1.42 15.05 0.52
C SER A 73 2.93 14.88 0.59
N ILE A 74 3.37 13.75 1.18
CA ILE A 74 4.77 13.43 1.42
C ILE A 74 5.05 11.94 1.19
N GLY A 75 6.28 11.62 0.80
CA GLY A 75 6.80 10.25 0.65
C GLY A 75 8.26 10.26 0.24
N GLY A 76 8.85 9.08 0.07
CA GLY A 76 10.19 8.95 -0.51
C GLY A 76 10.21 9.30 -2.01
N VAL A 77 11.42 9.40 -2.58
CA VAL A 77 11.63 9.77 -3.99
C VAL A 77 10.84 8.88 -4.95
N GLN A 78 10.85 7.56 -4.74
CA GLN A 78 10.07 6.59 -5.54
C GLN A 78 8.74 6.22 -4.88
N SER A 79 8.05 7.19 -4.28
CA SER A 79 6.78 6.95 -3.60
C SER A 79 5.64 6.68 -4.56
N ASN A 80 5.02 5.50 -4.46
CA ASN A 80 3.75 5.19 -5.11
C ASN A 80 2.60 6.08 -4.60
N HIS A 81 2.71 6.56 -3.37
CA HIS A 81 1.69 7.40 -2.76
C HIS A 81 1.68 8.80 -3.38
N THR A 82 2.83 9.49 -3.45
CA THR A 82 2.92 10.83 -4.05
C THR A 82 2.52 10.82 -5.52
N ARG A 83 2.89 9.76 -6.28
CA ARG A 83 2.41 9.56 -7.65
C ARG A 83 0.88 9.51 -7.72
N MET A 84 0.23 8.76 -6.82
CA MET A 84 -1.23 8.64 -6.85
C MET A 84 -1.95 9.92 -6.37
N VAL A 85 -1.36 10.65 -5.41
CA VAL A 85 -1.89 11.97 -5.03
C VAL A 85 -1.81 12.95 -6.20
N ALA A 86 -0.68 13.00 -6.91
CA ALA A 86 -0.52 13.82 -8.11
C ALA A 86 -1.51 13.43 -9.22
N ALA A 87 -1.67 12.13 -9.47
CA ALA A 87 -2.62 11.62 -10.46
C ALA A 87 -4.06 11.97 -10.10
N THR A 88 -4.41 11.85 -8.83
CA THR A 88 -5.74 12.21 -8.34
C THR A 88 -5.98 13.72 -8.46
N ALA A 89 -5.04 14.56 -8.04
CA ALA A 89 -5.14 16.01 -8.18
C ALA A 89 -5.34 16.43 -9.64
N ALA A 90 -4.53 15.90 -10.57
CA ALA A 90 -4.69 16.15 -11.98
C ALA A 90 -6.07 15.71 -12.52
N LYS A 91 -6.58 14.55 -12.06
CA LYS A 91 -7.88 14.02 -12.47
C LYS A 91 -9.06 14.89 -12.02
N ILE A 92 -8.97 15.45 -10.80
CA ILE A 92 -10.06 16.27 -10.21
C ILE A 92 -9.89 17.77 -10.44
N GLY A 93 -8.81 18.20 -11.12
CA GLY A 93 -8.55 19.60 -11.46
C GLY A 93 -8.00 20.45 -10.30
N MET A 94 -7.40 19.81 -9.29
CA MET A 94 -6.71 20.48 -8.18
C MET A 94 -5.21 20.63 -8.44
N LYS A 95 -4.58 21.60 -7.80
CA LYS A 95 -3.10 21.69 -7.70
C LYS A 95 -2.56 20.57 -6.81
N CYS A 96 -1.29 20.28 -6.95
CA CYS A 96 -0.61 19.27 -6.14
C CYS A 96 0.78 19.75 -5.72
N VAL A 97 1.08 19.64 -4.44
CA VAL A 97 2.43 19.80 -3.89
C VAL A 97 2.81 18.51 -3.19
N VAL A 98 3.95 17.93 -3.55
CA VAL A 98 4.45 16.72 -2.92
C VAL A 98 5.89 16.88 -2.46
N ILE A 99 6.15 16.52 -1.23
CA ILE A 99 7.47 16.41 -0.66
C ILE A 99 8.00 15.01 -0.91
N GLN A 100 9.19 14.91 -1.49
CA GLN A 100 9.86 13.64 -1.78
C GLN A 100 11.20 13.64 -1.06
N GLU A 101 11.25 12.93 0.07
CA GLU A 101 12.43 12.87 0.94
C GLU A 101 13.35 11.71 0.55
N SER A 102 14.63 11.83 0.85
CA SER A 102 15.69 10.84 0.61
C SER A 102 15.58 9.64 1.56
N TRP A 103 14.42 9.03 1.66
CA TRP A 103 14.14 7.92 2.60
C TRP A 103 14.96 6.66 2.33
N VAL A 104 15.42 6.47 1.10
CA VAL A 104 16.14 5.27 0.70
C VAL A 104 17.59 5.63 0.42
N PRO A 105 18.54 5.02 1.13
CA PRO A 105 19.96 5.16 0.82
C PRO A 105 20.29 4.33 -0.46
N HIS A 106 20.00 4.89 -1.63
CA HIS A 106 20.14 4.23 -2.91
C HIS A 106 20.82 5.15 -3.92
N ASP A 107 21.93 4.67 -4.49
CA ASP A 107 22.87 5.46 -5.31
C ASP A 107 22.68 5.27 -6.82
N ASP A 108 21.54 4.74 -7.30
CA ASP A 108 21.28 4.67 -8.74
C ASP A 108 21.16 6.09 -9.32
N ALA A 109 22.01 6.42 -10.31
CA ALA A 109 22.13 7.75 -10.89
C ALA A 109 20.83 8.30 -11.51
N VAL A 110 19.83 7.45 -11.73
CA VAL A 110 18.52 7.85 -12.29
C VAL A 110 17.40 7.84 -11.26
N TYR A 111 17.69 7.52 -9.98
CA TYR A 111 16.69 7.29 -8.95
C TYR A 111 15.70 8.46 -8.76
N ASP A 112 16.16 9.70 -8.92
CA ASP A 112 15.38 10.92 -8.81
C ASP A 112 14.79 11.41 -10.15
N ARG A 113 14.87 10.61 -11.22
CA ARG A 113 14.53 11.05 -12.61
C ARG A 113 13.55 10.15 -13.33
N VAL A 114 13.38 8.91 -12.91
CA VAL A 114 12.55 7.90 -13.58
C VAL A 114 11.44 7.39 -12.66
N GLY A 115 10.55 6.56 -13.17
CA GLY A 115 9.53 5.87 -12.38
C GLY A 115 8.51 6.83 -11.76
N ASN A 116 8.25 6.67 -10.47
CA ASN A 116 7.21 7.41 -9.77
C ASN A 116 7.41 8.92 -9.81
N ILE A 117 8.63 9.41 -9.54
CA ILE A 117 8.91 10.85 -9.50
C ILE A 117 8.75 11.51 -10.88
N MET A 118 9.18 10.82 -11.95
CA MET A 118 8.99 11.30 -13.32
C MET A 118 7.51 11.47 -13.64
N MET A 119 6.69 10.48 -13.34
CA MET A 119 5.24 10.55 -13.55
C MET A 119 4.59 11.65 -12.70
N THR A 120 5.02 11.81 -11.45
CA THR A 120 4.55 12.87 -10.55
C THR A 120 4.78 14.26 -11.17
N ARG A 121 5.98 14.50 -11.70
CA ARG A 121 6.33 15.76 -12.39
C ARG A 121 5.55 15.93 -13.70
N LEU A 122 5.40 14.84 -14.49
CA LEU A 122 4.64 14.87 -15.74
C LEU A 122 3.18 15.27 -15.53
N MET A 123 2.57 14.87 -14.41
CA MET A 123 1.20 15.24 -14.02
C MET A 123 1.08 16.67 -13.46
N GLY A 124 2.15 17.45 -13.46
CA GLY A 124 2.15 18.86 -13.07
C GLY A 124 2.22 19.14 -11.58
N ALA A 125 2.55 18.14 -10.76
CA ALA A 125 2.76 18.36 -9.33
C ALA A 125 4.04 19.17 -9.07
N ASP A 126 3.98 20.12 -8.14
CA ASP A 126 5.16 20.76 -7.53
C ASP A 126 5.85 19.72 -6.64
N SER A 127 6.87 19.07 -7.20
CA SER A 127 7.62 17.98 -6.59
C SER A 127 8.90 18.51 -5.98
N ARG A 128 8.97 18.55 -4.65
CA ARG A 128 10.09 19.13 -3.90
C ARG A 128 10.93 18.02 -3.28
N LEU A 129 12.19 17.92 -3.71
CA LEU A 129 13.17 17.02 -3.10
C LEU A 129 13.68 17.60 -1.80
N VAL A 130 13.74 16.78 -0.75
CA VAL A 130 14.26 17.13 0.58
C VAL A 130 15.20 16.04 1.05
N ASP A 131 16.36 16.43 1.53
CA ASP A 131 17.37 15.50 2.05
C ASP A 131 17.11 15.19 3.53
N GLU A 132 16.18 14.25 3.75
CA GLU A 132 15.76 13.78 5.08
C GLU A 132 15.60 12.25 5.05
N GLY A 133 16.02 11.59 6.13
CA GLY A 133 15.94 10.14 6.28
C GLY A 133 14.51 9.59 6.43
N PHE A 134 14.39 8.26 6.42
CA PHE A 134 13.10 7.59 6.55
C PHE A 134 12.45 7.83 7.92
N ASP A 135 11.19 8.26 7.88
CA ASP A 135 10.31 8.36 9.05
C ASP A 135 8.84 8.28 8.59
N ILE A 136 8.01 7.52 9.29
CA ILE A 136 6.58 7.38 8.99
C ILE A 136 5.70 8.40 9.74
N GLY A 137 6.29 9.26 10.58
CA GLY A 137 5.60 10.31 11.33
C GLY A 137 5.28 11.56 10.52
N ILE A 138 4.80 12.57 11.22
CA ILE A 138 4.57 13.90 10.66
C ILE A 138 5.92 14.62 10.51
N ARG A 139 6.15 15.23 9.34
CA ARG A 139 7.43 15.84 8.97
C ARG A 139 7.28 17.36 8.81
N LYS A 140 8.29 18.07 9.30
CA LYS A 140 8.36 19.53 9.18
C LYS A 140 8.34 19.98 7.71
N SER A 141 9.03 19.29 6.82
CA SER A 141 9.05 19.56 5.38
C SER A 141 7.65 19.57 4.75
N TRP A 142 6.77 18.69 5.21
CA TRP A 142 5.38 18.61 4.77
C TRP A 142 4.53 19.74 5.37
N GLU A 143 4.74 20.08 6.67
CA GLU A 143 4.08 21.20 7.31
C GLU A 143 4.48 22.54 6.65
N ASP A 144 5.75 22.72 6.32
CA ASP A 144 6.25 23.89 5.59
C ASP A 144 5.65 23.98 4.17
N ALA A 145 5.44 22.85 3.50
CA ALA A 145 4.77 22.83 2.21
C ALA A 145 3.28 23.26 2.33
N MET A 146 2.58 22.79 3.35
CA MET A 146 1.23 23.26 3.66
C MET A 146 1.19 24.77 3.91
N GLN A 147 2.15 25.30 4.66
CA GLN A 147 2.23 26.72 4.93
C GLN A 147 2.53 27.52 3.65
N SER A 148 3.45 27.03 2.80
CA SER A 148 3.77 27.72 1.54
C SER A 148 2.59 27.86 0.59
N VAL A 149 1.68 26.88 0.59
CA VAL A 149 0.42 26.96 -0.18
C VAL A 149 -0.49 28.07 0.38
N ARG A 150 -0.62 28.17 1.73
CA ARG A 150 -1.40 29.24 2.36
C ARG A 150 -0.82 30.62 2.07
N ASP A 151 0.49 30.76 2.18
CA ASP A 151 1.20 32.01 1.93
C ASP A 151 1.03 32.49 0.48
N SER A 152 0.80 31.55 -0.44
CA SER A 152 0.50 31.82 -1.85
C SER A 152 -1.00 32.07 -2.12
N GLY A 153 -1.84 32.13 -1.07
CA GLY A 153 -3.28 32.36 -1.16
C GLY A 153 -4.09 31.12 -1.54
N GLY A 154 -3.49 29.92 -1.49
CA GLY A 154 -4.18 28.64 -1.74
C GLY A 154 -4.76 28.04 -0.47
N THR A 155 -5.62 27.03 -0.65
CA THR A 155 -6.23 26.25 0.43
C THR A 155 -5.70 24.81 0.37
N PRO A 156 -4.66 24.45 1.18
CA PRO A 156 -4.08 23.12 1.14
C PRO A 156 -4.96 22.09 1.85
N TYR A 157 -5.03 20.89 1.27
CA TYR A 157 -5.59 19.70 1.92
C TYR A 157 -4.48 18.71 2.26
N ALA A 158 -4.37 18.37 3.54
CA ALA A 158 -3.30 17.54 4.09
C ALA A 158 -3.56 16.06 3.87
N ILE A 159 -2.66 15.37 3.15
CA ILE A 159 -2.68 13.91 2.99
C ILE A 159 -1.36 13.37 3.53
N PRO A 160 -1.35 12.70 4.71
CA PRO A 160 -0.12 12.16 5.30
C PRO A 160 0.46 11.03 4.46
N ALA A 161 1.73 10.67 4.71
CA ALA A 161 2.41 9.59 4.01
C ALA A 161 1.57 8.30 3.97
N GLY A 162 1.34 7.77 2.76
CA GLY A 162 0.52 6.57 2.59
C GLY A 162 -0.96 6.71 2.98
N ALA A 163 -1.44 7.93 3.24
CA ALA A 163 -2.74 8.22 3.85
C ALA A 163 -2.93 7.54 5.23
N SER A 164 -1.83 7.33 5.97
CA SER A 164 -1.75 6.50 7.17
C SER A 164 -2.75 6.89 8.26
N VAL A 165 -2.56 8.07 8.86
CA VAL A 165 -3.38 8.56 9.98
C VAL A 165 -4.56 9.42 9.52
N HIS A 166 -4.84 9.47 8.22
CA HIS A 166 -6.01 10.17 7.71
C HIS A 166 -7.29 9.44 8.15
N LYS A 167 -8.31 10.20 8.59
CA LYS A 167 -9.56 9.63 9.14
C LYS A 167 -10.23 8.59 8.22
N TYR A 168 -10.08 8.72 6.90
CA TYR A 168 -10.64 7.81 5.90
C TYR A 168 -9.62 6.86 5.28
N GLY A 169 -8.36 6.89 5.73
CA GLY A 169 -7.26 6.12 5.15
C GLY A 169 -7.47 4.59 5.14
N GLY A 170 -8.24 4.06 6.10
CA GLY A 170 -8.56 2.63 6.20
C GLY A 170 -9.74 2.17 5.35
N LEU A 171 -10.69 3.06 4.99
CA LEU A 171 -11.98 2.67 4.41
C LEU A 171 -11.86 1.89 3.10
N GLY A 172 -10.94 2.26 2.22
CA GLY A 172 -10.74 1.55 0.96
C GLY A 172 -10.36 0.08 1.14
N TYR A 173 -9.72 -0.25 2.27
CA TYR A 173 -9.31 -1.62 2.60
C TYR A 173 -10.32 -2.36 3.49
N VAL A 174 -11.24 -1.67 4.14
CA VAL A 174 -12.49 -2.29 4.60
C VAL A 174 -13.28 -2.79 3.38
N GLY A 175 -13.40 -1.98 2.33
CA GLY A 175 -14.04 -2.37 1.07
C GLY A 175 -13.34 -3.53 0.35
N PHE A 176 -12.01 -3.60 0.41
CA PHE A 176 -11.25 -4.74 -0.10
C PHE A 176 -11.72 -6.06 0.55
N ALA A 177 -11.93 -6.09 1.86
CA ALA A 177 -12.40 -7.29 2.55
C ALA A 177 -13.84 -7.69 2.12
N GLU A 178 -14.71 -6.72 1.85
CA GLU A 178 -16.05 -6.98 1.30
C GLU A 178 -15.97 -7.60 -0.11
N GLU A 179 -15.09 -7.04 -0.97
CA GLU A 179 -14.85 -7.62 -2.31
C GLU A 179 -14.33 -9.05 -2.22
N VAL A 180 -13.36 -9.32 -1.33
CA VAL A 180 -12.80 -10.67 -1.14
C VAL A 180 -13.90 -11.64 -0.71
N ARG A 181 -14.76 -11.30 0.25
CA ARG A 181 -15.88 -12.15 0.67
C ARG A 181 -16.84 -12.47 -0.47
N ALA A 182 -17.19 -11.49 -1.29
CA ALA A 182 -18.05 -11.72 -2.46
C ALA A 182 -17.37 -12.67 -3.46
N GLN A 183 -16.10 -12.47 -3.73
CA GLN A 183 -15.34 -13.32 -4.66
C GLN A 183 -15.08 -14.73 -4.09
N GLU A 184 -14.89 -14.90 -2.79
CA GLU A 184 -14.85 -16.21 -2.13
C GLU A 184 -16.13 -17.01 -2.39
N GLN A 185 -17.30 -16.37 -2.31
CA GLN A 185 -18.59 -16.99 -2.62
C GLN A 185 -18.71 -17.39 -4.10
N GLU A 186 -18.31 -16.50 -5.00
CA GLU A 186 -18.32 -16.77 -6.45
C GLU A 186 -17.38 -17.91 -6.85
N MET A 187 -16.19 -17.96 -6.24
CA MET A 187 -15.16 -18.95 -6.52
C MET A 187 -15.42 -20.29 -5.80
N GLY A 188 -16.30 -20.32 -4.80
CA GLY A 188 -16.54 -21.48 -3.95
C GLY A 188 -15.36 -21.89 -3.08
N ILE A 189 -14.47 -20.94 -2.73
CA ILE A 189 -13.30 -21.12 -1.87
C ILE A 189 -13.31 -20.11 -0.75
N LYS A 190 -12.46 -20.34 0.26
CA LYS A 190 -12.19 -19.38 1.33
C LYS A 190 -10.70 -19.19 1.49
N PHE A 191 -10.25 -17.96 1.68
CA PHE A 191 -8.85 -17.67 1.98
C PHE A 191 -8.60 -17.81 3.47
N ASP A 192 -7.65 -18.66 3.82
CA ASP A 192 -7.26 -18.92 5.21
C ASP A 192 -6.35 -17.79 5.75
N TYR A 193 -5.54 -17.20 4.87
CA TYR A 193 -4.62 -16.10 5.21
C TYR A 193 -4.56 -15.07 4.10
N ILE A 194 -4.36 -13.82 4.51
CA ILE A 194 -4.16 -12.68 3.62
C ILE A 194 -2.78 -12.08 3.93
N ILE A 195 -1.89 -12.06 2.93
CA ILE A 195 -0.54 -11.50 3.08
C ILE A 195 -0.50 -10.11 2.46
N VAL A 196 0.01 -9.14 3.21
CA VAL A 196 0.08 -7.74 2.76
C VAL A 196 1.37 -7.08 3.21
N CYS A 197 1.99 -6.26 2.37
CA CYS A 197 3.08 -5.38 2.80
C CYS A 197 2.55 -4.26 3.70
N VAL A 198 3.25 -3.98 4.79
CA VAL A 198 2.91 -2.89 5.71
C VAL A 198 4.10 -1.99 5.98
N VAL A 199 3.89 -0.66 5.86
CA VAL A 199 4.88 0.39 6.18
C VAL A 199 4.22 1.52 6.96
N THR A 200 3.16 2.14 6.43
CA THR A 200 2.42 3.23 7.09
C THR A 200 1.08 2.80 7.67
N GLY A 201 0.71 1.55 7.56
CA GLY A 201 -0.32 0.86 8.31
C GLY A 201 -1.74 0.90 7.77
N SER A 202 -2.20 1.94 7.03
CA SER A 202 -3.64 2.07 6.73
C SER A 202 -4.20 1.01 5.75
N THR A 203 -3.35 0.38 4.93
CA THR A 203 -3.76 -0.76 4.11
C THR A 203 -4.09 -1.96 4.99
N GLN A 204 -3.15 -2.40 5.81
CA GLN A 204 -3.36 -3.51 6.73
C GLN A 204 -4.45 -3.19 7.77
N GLY A 205 -4.43 -2.00 8.36
CA GLY A 205 -5.43 -1.60 9.35
C GLY A 205 -6.86 -1.66 8.82
N GLY A 206 -7.08 -1.20 7.58
CA GLY A 206 -8.37 -1.32 6.91
C GLY A 206 -8.78 -2.77 6.64
N MET A 207 -7.83 -3.63 6.18
CA MET A 207 -8.08 -5.06 6.01
C MET A 207 -8.44 -5.74 7.33
N ILE A 208 -7.68 -5.48 8.41
CA ILE A 208 -7.95 -6.03 9.75
C ILE A 208 -9.37 -5.71 10.17
N VAL A 209 -9.81 -4.45 10.08
CA VAL A 209 -11.18 -4.04 10.42
C VAL A 209 -12.20 -4.72 9.52
N GLY A 210 -11.93 -4.77 8.21
CA GLY A 210 -12.83 -5.41 7.25
C GLY A 210 -13.01 -6.91 7.52
N PHE A 211 -11.91 -7.64 7.78
CA PHE A 211 -11.95 -9.08 8.10
C PHE A 211 -12.35 -9.37 9.56
N ALA A 212 -12.30 -8.38 10.45
CA ALA A 212 -12.84 -8.51 11.80
C ALA A 212 -14.36 -8.75 11.82
N ALA A 213 -15.06 -8.31 10.78
CA ALA A 213 -16.51 -8.50 10.64
C ALA A 213 -16.93 -10.00 10.55
N ASP A 214 -16.02 -10.85 10.11
CA ASP A 214 -16.21 -12.32 10.04
C ASP A 214 -15.15 -13.10 10.85
N ASN A 215 -14.57 -12.45 11.88
CA ASN A 215 -13.61 -13.02 12.83
C ASN A 215 -12.31 -13.54 12.19
N ARG A 216 -11.83 -12.90 11.12
CA ARG A 216 -10.57 -13.22 10.44
C ARG A 216 -9.53 -12.10 10.53
N ALA A 217 -9.61 -11.21 11.52
CA ALA A 217 -8.65 -10.12 11.68
C ALA A 217 -7.21 -10.64 11.84
N ASP A 218 -7.02 -11.72 12.60
CA ASP A 218 -5.74 -12.41 12.83
C ASP A 218 -5.20 -13.15 11.60
N ARG A 219 -5.99 -13.28 10.56
CA ARG A 219 -5.60 -13.90 9.29
C ARG A 219 -4.94 -12.90 8.32
N VAL A 220 -4.98 -11.61 8.65
CA VAL A 220 -4.31 -10.55 7.87
C VAL A 220 -2.88 -10.39 8.39
N ILE A 221 -1.93 -11.04 7.72
CA ILE A 221 -0.52 -11.02 8.10
C ILE A 221 0.18 -9.87 7.37
N GLY A 222 0.57 -8.84 8.11
CA GLY A 222 1.40 -7.76 7.61
C GLY A 222 2.87 -8.14 7.59
N ILE A 223 3.52 -8.01 6.45
CA ILE A 223 4.97 -8.13 6.35
C ILE A 223 5.55 -6.72 6.45
N ASP A 224 6.29 -6.46 7.53
CA ASP A 224 6.92 -5.16 7.75
C ASP A 224 7.97 -4.85 6.68
N GLY A 225 7.79 -3.76 5.97
CA GLY A 225 8.77 -3.19 5.04
C GLY A 225 9.46 -1.94 5.59
N SER A 226 9.08 -1.47 6.79
CA SER A 226 9.57 -0.21 7.37
C SER A 226 10.90 -0.35 8.11
N GLY A 227 11.08 -1.45 8.82
CA GLY A 227 12.18 -1.63 9.78
C GLY A 227 11.97 -0.89 11.12
N THR A 228 10.77 -0.37 11.37
CA THR A 228 10.41 0.37 12.60
C THR A 228 9.18 -0.26 13.26
N VAL A 229 9.25 -1.57 13.57
CA VAL A 229 8.10 -2.39 13.94
C VAL A 229 7.30 -1.86 15.14
N ASP A 230 7.95 -1.30 16.15
CA ASP A 230 7.25 -0.80 17.34
C ASP A 230 6.43 0.46 17.03
N GLN A 231 7.02 1.40 16.28
CA GLN A 231 6.31 2.58 15.78
C GLN A 231 5.17 2.16 14.84
N LEU A 232 5.42 1.20 13.95
CA LEU A 232 4.43 0.66 13.02
C LEU A 232 3.26 -0.01 13.77
N ARG A 233 3.51 -0.84 14.78
CA ARG A 233 2.47 -1.47 15.61
C ARG A 233 1.57 -0.44 16.27
N THR A 234 2.17 0.58 16.89
CA THR A 234 1.45 1.68 17.52
C THR A 234 0.57 2.41 16.50
N GLN A 235 1.10 2.69 15.31
CA GLN A 235 0.36 3.38 14.27
C GLN A 235 -0.78 2.53 13.70
N VAL A 236 -0.53 1.23 13.42
CA VAL A 236 -1.57 0.31 12.95
C VAL A 236 -2.67 0.17 13.99
N ARG A 237 -2.34 0.06 15.30
CA ARG A 237 -3.34 0.03 16.38
C ARG A 237 -4.26 1.26 16.33
N GLY A 238 -3.68 2.46 16.28
CA GLY A 238 -4.46 3.70 16.20
C GLY A 238 -5.34 3.77 14.94
N ILE A 239 -4.85 3.31 13.79
CA ILE A 239 -5.63 3.25 12.54
C ILE A 239 -6.78 2.24 12.66
N VAL A 240 -6.53 1.06 13.24
CA VAL A 240 -7.57 0.03 13.46
C VAL A 240 -8.66 0.57 14.35
N ASP A 241 -8.33 1.19 15.50
CA ASP A 241 -9.29 1.75 16.43
C ASP A 241 -10.15 2.85 15.80
N GLN A 242 -9.51 3.77 15.09
CA GLN A 242 -10.20 4.85 14.38
C GLN A 242 -11.12 4.30 13.29
N THR A 243 -10.64 3.36 12.48
CA THR A 243 -11.41 2.78 11.38
C THR A 243 -12.57 1.94 11.91
N ALA A 244 -12.35 1.09 12.92
CA ALA A 244 -13.39 0.27 13.55
C ALA A 244 -14.52 1.13 14.12
N LYS A 245 -14.17 2.24 14.80
CA LYS A 245 -15.15 3.21 15.29
C LYS A 245 -15.91 3.88 14.14
N LEU A 246 -15.21 4.27 13.08
CA LEU A 246 -15.79 4.98 11.94
C LEU A 246 -16.84 4.13 11.19
N VAL A 247 -16.58 2.82 11.08
CA VAL A 247 -17.49 1.90 10.37
C VAL A 247 -18.49 1.20 11.27
N ASP A 248 -18.52 1.53 12.56
CA ASP A 248 -19.40 0.90 13.57
C ASP A 248 -19.21 -0.64 13.60
N LEU A 249 -17.97 -1.09 13.73
CA LEU A 249 -17.64 -2.53 13.67
C LEU A 249 -18.39 -3.37 14.71
N GLY A 250 -18.81 -2.79 15.84
CA GLY A 250 -19.59 -3.46 16.89
C GLY A 250 -18.76 -4.36 17.82
N ARG A 251 -17.46 -4.45 17.63
CA ARG A 251 -16.52 -5.11 18.55
C ARG A 251 -15.16 -4.44 18.56
N GLU A 252 -14.41 -4.67 19.59
CA GLU A 252 -13.00 -4.31 19.65
C GLU A 252 -12.16 -5.32 18.86
N VAL A 253 -11.11 -4.84 18.18
CA VAL A 253 -10.05 -5.68 17.62
C VAL A 253 -8.97 -5.80 18.69
N ARG A 254 -8.63 -7.02 19.12
CA ARG A 254 -7.63 -7.25 20.16
C ARG A 254 -6.21 -7.09 19.59
N ASP A 255 -5.22 -6.88 20.48
CA ASP A 255 -3.81 -6.71 20.06
C ASP A 255 -3.24 -7.98 19.41
N ASP A 256 -3.69 -9.17 19.82
CA ASP A 256 -3.28 -10.45 19.23
C ASP A 256 -3.87 -10.69 17.82
N GLU A 257 -4.88 -9.91 17.43
CA GLU A 257 -5.45 -9.91 16.08
C GLU A 257 -4.69 -8.98 15.10
N ILE A 258 -3.72 -8.19 15.58
CA ILE A 258 -2.87 -7.33 14.76
C ILE A 258 -1.54 -8.04 14.51
N VAL A 259 -1.49 -8.83 13.45
CA VAL A 259 -0.33 -9.66 13.12
C VAL A 259 0.62 -8.91 12.19
N ILE A 260 1.81 -8.56 12.69
CA ILE A 260 2.88 -7.92 11.91
C ILE A 260 4.16 -8.76 12.08
N ASN A 261 4.70 -9.24 10.98
CA ASN A 261 5.98 -9.95 10.96
C ASN A 261 7.11 -8.99 10.57
N PRO A 262 8.10 -8.75 11.46
CA PRO A 262 9.20 -7.81 11.23
C PRO A 262 10.40 -8.39 10.47
N ASP A 263 10.45 -9.71 10.22
CA ASP A 263 11.66 -10.42 9.83
C ASP A 263 12.16 -10.11 8.41
N TYR A 264 11.35 -9.40 7.60
CA TYR A 264 11.61 -9.17 6.18
C TYR A 264 11.86 -7.70 5.82
N SER A 265 12.00 -6.81 6.80
CA SER A 265 12.31 -5.40 6.58
C SER A 265 13.76 -5.12 6.18
N TYR A 266 14.66 -6.10 6.42
CA TYR A 266 16.09 -6.05 6.15
C TYR A 266 16.40 -5.83 4.64
N PRO A 267 17.53 -5.13 4.29
CA PRO A 267 18.46 -4.46 5.22
C PRO A 267 17.97 -3.09 5.71
N ALA A 268 17.11 -2.41 4.97
CA ALA A 268 16.48 -1.14 5.33
C ALA A 268 15.23 -0.89 4.47
N TYR A 269 14.45 0.12 4.82
CA TYR A 269 13.34 0.59 3.98
C TYR A 269 13.83 0.89 2.56
N GLY A 270 13.14 0.32 1.56
CA GLY A 270 13.43 0.55 0.15
C GLY A 270 14.73 -0.09 -0.38
N VAL A 271 15.51 -0.74 0.48
CA VAL A 271 16.71 -1.48 0.06
C VAL A 271 16.36 -2.97 0.01
N PRO A 272 16.44 -3.63 -1.16
CA PRO A 272 16.15 -5.06 -1.26
C PRO A 272 17.34 -5.89 -0.77
N SER A 273 17.06 -6.98 -0.06
CA SER A 273 18.03 -8.03 0.21
C SER A 273 18.24 -8.93 -1.02
N HIS A 274 19.20 -9.86 -0.94
CA HIS A 274 19.34 -10.91 -1.96
C HIS A 274 18.03 -11.70 -2.10
N GLU A 275 17.45 -12.11 -0.99
CA GLU A 275 16.22 -12.92 -0.94
C GLU A 275 15.01 -12.13 -1.47
N THR A 276 14.94 -10.82 -1.20
CA THR A 276 13.92 -9.94 -1.81
C THR A 276 14.02 -9.96 -3.34
N ASN A 277 15.25 -9.82 -3.86
CA ASN A 277 15.47 -9.84 -5.31
C ASN A 277 15.14 -11.20 -5.94
N GLU A 278 15.46 -12.32 -5.26
CA GLU A 278 15.09 -13.66 -5.72
C GLU A 278 13.55 -13.86 -5.69
N ALA A 279 12.86 -13.34 -4.70
CA ALA A 279 11.40 -13.40 -4.66
C ALA A 279 10.75 -12.62 -5.81
N ILE A 280 11.28 -11.42 -6.14
CA ILE A 280 10.85 -10.62 -7.30
C ILE A 280 11.06 -11.41 -8.60
N ARG A 281 12.25 -12.00 -8.78
CA ARG A 281 12.55 -12.80 -9.97
C ARG A 281 11.68 -14.04 -10.07
N LEU A 282 11.41 -14.70 -8.94
CA LEU A 282 10.57 -15.90 -8.91
C LEU A 282 9.14 -15.56 -9.34
N ALA A 283 8.52 -14.54 -8.77
CA ALA A 283 7.18 -14.10 -9.16
C ALA A 283 7.12 -13.71 -10.64
N ALA A 284 8.11 -12.96 -11.13
CA ALA A 284 8.18 -12.56 -12.54
C ALA A 284 8.35 -13.77 -13.49
N ARG A 285 9.21 -14.73 -13.17
CA ARG A 285 9.51 -15.88 -14.03
C ARG A 285 8.44 -16.97 -14.00
N THR A 286 7.69 -17.07 -12.90
CA THR A 286 6.64 -18.06 -12.78
C THR A 286 5.30 -17.55 -13.30
N GLU A 287 4.92 -16.33 -12.95
CA GLU A 287 3.57 -15.80 -13.21
C GLU A 287 3.57 -14.50 -14.04
N ALA A 288 4.73 -14.03 -14.51
CA ALA A 288 4.89 -12.70 -15.11
C ALA A 288 4.39 -11.56 -14.21
N MET A 289 4.30 -11.81 -12.91
CA MET A 289 3.85 -10.85 -11.91
C MET A 289 5.01 -9.97 -11.46
N ILE A 290 4.92 -8.67 -11.75
CA ILE A 290 5.99 -7.71 -11.48
C ILE A 290 5.74 -7.04 -10.13
N THR A 291 6.61 -7.35 -9.18
CA THR A 291 6.67 -6.72 -7.85
C THR A 291 7.79 -5.69 -7.78
N ASP A 292 7.88 -4.93 -6.71
CA ASP A 292 8.88 -3.86 -6.53
C ASP A 292 9.81 -4.14 -5.33
N PRO A 293 11.02 -3.55 -5.30
CA PRO A 293 11.98 -3.83 -4.22
C PRO A 293 11.65 -3.14 -2.89
N VAL A 294 10.73 -2.18 -2.87
CA VAL A 294 10.42 -1.39 -1.67
C VAL A 294 9.38 -2.09 -0.79
N TYR A 295 8.30 -2.57 -1.41
CA TYR A 295 7.11 -3.09 -0.74
C TYR A 295 6.82 -4.54 -1.11
N GLU A 296 6.41 -4.75 -2.37
CA GLU A 296 5.86 -6.03 -2.81
C GLU A 296 6.91 -7.15 -2.83
N GLY A 297 8.15 -6.84 -3.16
CA GLY A 297 9.24 -7.83 -3.11
C GLY A 297 9.51 -8.34 -1.70
N LYS A 298 9.42 -7.47 -0.68
CA LYS A 298 9.59 -7.86 0.72
C LYS A 298 8.42 -8.73 1.21
N SER A 299 7.20 -8.36 0.89
CA SER A 299 6.04 -9.18 1.26
C SER A 299 5.98 -10.50 0.48
N MET A 300 6.41 -10.53 -0.77
CA MET A 300 6.56 -11.75 -1.55
C MET A 300 7.65 -12.67 -0.96
N GLN A 301 8.80 -12.12 -0.57
CA GLN A 301 9.84 -12.83 0.17
C GLN A 301 9.27 -13.44 1.45
N GLY A 302 8.55 -12.64 2.25
CA GLY A 302 7.95 -13.09 3.51
C GLY A 302 6.95 -14.22 3.29
N MET A 303 6.05 -14.10 2.32
CA MET A 303 5.11 -15.16 1.98
C MET A 303 5.82 -16.46 1.58
N ILE A 304 6.79 -16.38 0.66
CA ILE A 304 7.53 -17.55 0.18
C ILE A 304 8.27 -18.25 1.31
N ASP A 305 8.93 -17.50 2.18
CA ASP A 305 9.69 -18.05 3.29
C ASP A 305 8.79 -18.68 4.36
N LEU A 306 7.69 -18.03 4.70
CA LEU A 306 6.67 -18.57 5.62
C LEU A 306 6.06 -19.89 5.10
N VAL A 307 5.80 -19.99 3.80
CA VAL A 307 5.34 -21.26 3.17
C VAL A 307 6.40 -22.34 3.30
N LYS A 308 7.66 -22.04 2.96
CA LYS A 308 8.77 -22.98 3.05
C LYS A 308 9.06 -23.46 4.48
N LYS A 309 8.86 -22.58 5.46
CA LYS A 309 8.97 -22.91 6.90
C LYS A 309 7.79 -23.70 7.45
N GLY A 310 6.73 -23.92 6.67
CA GLY A 310 5.53 -24.62 7.12
C GLY A 310 4.69 -23.83 8.13
N PHE A 311 4.74 -22.52 8.08
CA PHE A 311 3.92 -21.63 8.92
C PHE A 311 2.43 -21.83 8.66
N PHE A 312 2.07 -22.04 7.41
CA PHE A 312 0.69 -22.29 7.01
C PHE A 312 0.37 -23.78 7.00
N PRO A 313 -0.79 -24.21 7.55
CA PRO A 313 -1.24 -25.59 7.42
C PRO A 313 -1.28 -26.03 5.95
N GLU A 314 -0.99 -27.32 5.70
CA GLU A 314 -1.08 -27.90 4.37
C GLU A 314 -2.51 -27.81 3.83
N GLY A 315 -2.67 -27.45 2.56
CA GLY A 315 -3.94 -27.22 1.91
C GLY A 315 -4.55 -25.83 2.14
N SER A 316 -3.87 -24.93 2.88
CA SER A 316 -4.35 -23.54 3.05
C SER A 316 -4.40 -22.77 1.73
N ASN A 317 -5.45 -21.98 1.55
CA ASN A 317 -5.55 -20.97 0.50
C ASN A 317 -4.99 -19.63 1.01
N ILE A 318 -3.95 -19.12 0.36
CA ILE A 318 -3.28 -17.88 0.72
C ILE A 318 -3.60 -16.82 -0.33
N LEU A 319 -4.14 -15.68 0.11
CA LEU A 319 -4.36 -14.52 -0.74
C LEU A 319 -3.22 -13.53 -0.56
N TYR A 320 -2.41 -13.35 -1.58
CA TYR A 320 -1.40 -12.29 -1.65
C TYR A 320 -2.05 -10.99 -2.15
N ALA A 321 -2.02 -9.93 -1.37
CA ALA A 321 -2.51 -8.63 -1.80
C ALA A 321 -1.41 -7.92 -2.61
N HIS A 322 -1.48 -8.00 -3.95
CA HIS A 322 -0.57 -7.30 -4.85
C HIS A 322 -0.99 -5.84 -5.00
N LEU A 323 -0.31 -4.96 -4.26
CA LEU A 323 -0.70 -3.56 -4.09
C LEU A 323 -0.22 -2.61 -5.19
N GLY A 324 0.58 -3.11 -6.15
CA GLY A 324 1.18 -2.30 -7.22
C GLY A 324 2.68 -2.08 -6.99
N GLY A 325 3.20 -0.91 -7.40
CA GLY A 325 4.59 -0.54 -7.14
C GLY A 325 5.55 -0.68 -8.33
N ALA A 326 5.16 -1.35 -9.39
CA ALA A 326 6.01 -1.60 -10.57
C ALA A 326 6.77 -0.36 -11.09
N PRO A 327 6.22 0.86 -11.11
CA PRO A 327 6.98 2.04 -11.56
C PRO A 327 8.26 2.30 -10.76
N ALA A 328 8.33 1.91 -9.47
CA ALA A 328 9.52 2.09 -8.65
C ALA A 328 10.73 1.29 -9.17
N LEU A 329 10.51 0.17 -9.88
CA LEU A 329 11.58 -0.64 -10.47
C LEU A 329 12.53 0.15 -11.37
N ASN A 330 12.02 1.18 -12.05
CA ASN A 330 12.85 2.03 -12.90
C ASN A 330 13.98 2.72 -12.12
N GLY A 331 13.75 3.03 -10.85
CA GLY A 331 14.76 3.60 -9.95
C GLY A 331 15.81 2.59 -9.46
N TYR A 332 15.66 1.30 -9.80
CA TYR A 332 16.57 0.20 -9.40
C TYR A 332 17.20 -0.48 -10.63
N SER A 333 17.42 0.28 -11.68
CA SER A 333 17.88 -0.23 -12.99
C SER A 333 19.19 -1.01 -12.90
N TYR A 334 20.13 -0.57 -12.06
CA TYR A 334 21.40 -1.27 -11.86
C TYR A 334 21.24 -2.61 -11.14
N THR A 335 20.27 -2.73 -10.21
CA THR A 335 20.01 -3.97 -9.48
C THR A 335 19.57 -5.10 -10.42
N TYR A 336 18.81 -4.77 -11.46
CA TYR A 336 18.22 -5.75 -12.37
C TYR A 336 18.84 -5.78 -13.77
N ARG A 337 19.95 -5.07 -14.01
CA ARG A 337 20.59 -4.97 -15.32
C ARG A 337 21.05 -6.31 -15.94
N ASN A 338 21.27 -7.32 -15.11
CA ASN A 338 21.75 -8.65 -15.55
C ASN A 338 20.66 -9.74 -15.40
N GLY A 339 19.40 -9.40 -15.22
CA GLY A 339 18.25 -10.30 -15.13
C GLY A 339 17.97 -10.89 -13.76
#